data_96c5c4487a2b83f92b22b828595d30b3
#
_entry.id   96c5c4487a2b83f92b22b828595d30b3
#
_cell.length_a   1.000
_cell.length_b   1.000
_cell.length_c   1.000
_cell.angle_alpha   90.00
_cell.angle_beta   90.00
_cell.angle_gamma   90.00
#
_symmetry.space_group_name_H-M   'P 1'
#
loop_
_entity.id
_entity.type
_entity.pdbx_description
1 polymer ?
#
loop_
_entity_poly.entity_id
_entity_poly.type
_entity_poly.pdbx_seq_one_letter_code
_entity_poly.pdbx_strand_id
1 'polypeptide(L)'
;MLTTQLQAIKTGIAAAQARGLDVPAENALLFRTLLLVGRAVGTLADEAIRPSGLLEAEFRVLMQLYSRPDGVGHPGELCAGSAHSPANISRITDTLVARGLISRSASEQDRRRMILRVAAEGEELIRRFVPSAFRQIGTLFATLSAESRAQLLAQLDEIAAAYDQMTGDEPAC
;
A
#
# COMPACT_ATOMS: atom_id res chain seq x y z
N MET A 1 -22.28 -7.24 -2.59
CA MET A 1 -21.79 -7.12 -1.21
C MET A 1 -20.62 -8.08 -1.01
N LEU A 2 -19.59 -7.69 -0.26
CA LEU A 2 -18.35 -8.48 -0.10
C LEU A 2 -18.61 -9.86 0.54
N THR A 3 -19.45 -9.92 1.56
CA THR A 3 -19.84 -11.18 2.23
C THR A 3 -20.52 -12.18 1.28
N THR A 4 -21.34 -11.72 0.36
CA THR A 4 -21.96 -12.55 -0.66
C THR A 4 -20.92 -13.13 -1.63
N GLN A 5 -19.93 -12.33 -2.02
CA GLN A 5 -18.82 -12.79 -2.85
C GLN A 5 -17.94 -13.82 -2.13
N LEU A 6 -17.67 -13.64 -0.83
CA LEU A 6 -16.96 -14.64 -0.02
C LEU A 6 -17.73 -15.95 0.06
N GLN A 7 -19.05 -15.91 0.23
CA GLN A 7 -19.88 -17.11 0.24
C GLN A 7 -19.87 -17.83 -1.11
N ALA A 8 -19.93 -17.08 -2.22
CA ALA A 8 -19.82 -17.66 -3.56
C ALA A 8 -18.47 -18.35 -3.80
N ILE A 9 -17.36 -17.78 -3.30
CA ILE A 9 -16.03 -18.41 -3.35
C ILE A 9 -16.05 -19.75 -2.61
N LYS A 10 -16.56 -19.80 -1.38
CA LYS A 10 -16.65 -21.03 -0.59
C LYS A 10 -17.45 -22.10 -1.32
N THR A 11 -18.63 -21.74 -1.82
CA THR A 11 -19.50 -22.66 -2.56
C THR A 11 -18.84 -23.15 -3.86
N GLY A 12 -18.14 -22.25 -4.59
CA GLY A 12 -17.45 -22.61 -5.82
C GLY A 12 -16.29 -23.60 -5.61
N ILE A 13 -15.50 -23.42 -4.56
CA ILE A 13 -14.41 -24.34 -4.21
C ILE A 13 -14.97 -25.71 -3.85
N ALA A 14 -16.01 -25.78 -3.02
CA ALA A 14 -16.64 -27.04 -2.64
C ALA A 14 -17.24 -27.77 -3.87
N ALA A 15 -17.89 -27.03 -4.78
CA ALA A 15 -18.40 -27.59 -6.01
C ALA A 15 -17.30 -28.14 -6.95
N ALA A 16 -16.17 -27.46 -7.02
CA ALA A 16 -15.02 -27.91 -7.82
C ALA A 16 -14.46 -29.24 -7.27
N GLN A 17 -14.30 -29.35 -5.95
CA GLN A 17 -13.86 -30.61 -5.30
C GLN A 17 -14.86 -31.74 -5.52
N ALA A 18 -16.17 -31.46 -5.40
CA ALA A 18 -17.20 -32.45 -5.66
C ALA A 18 -17.20 -32.99 -7.11
N ARG A 19 -16.62 -32.22 -8.05
CA ARG A 19 -16.41 -32.65 -9.45
C ARG A 19 -15.08 -33.34 -9.69
N GLY A 20 -14.31 -33.63 -8.63
CA GLY A 20 -13.05 -34.34 -8.69
C GLY A 20 -11.82 -33.48 -8.99
N LEU A 21 -11.96 -32.15 -8.89
CA LEU A 21 -10.77 -31.27 -8.99
C LEU A 21 -9.97 -31.37 -7.68
N ASP A 22 -8.74 -31.84 -7.78
CA ASP A 22 -7.80 -31.91 -6.65
C ASP A 22 -7.22 -30.52 -6.36
N VAL A 23 -7.88 -29.78 -5.46
CA VAL A 23 -7.42 -28.48 -4.98
C VAL A 23 -7.37 -28.47 -3.47
N PRO A 24 -6.29 -27.96 -2.85
CA PRO A 24 -6.23 -27.71 -1.41
C PRO A 24 -7.26 -26.61 -1.07
N ALA A 25 -8.46 -27.01 -0.63
CA ALA A 25 -9.59 -26.09 -0.46
C ALA A 25 -9.28 -24.92 0.48
N GLU A 26 -8.55 -25.20 1.57
CA GLU A 26 -8.17 -24.16 2.53
C GLU A 26 -7.25 -23.12 1.91
N ASN A 27 -6.19 -23.55 1.20
CA ASN A 27 -5.26 -22.64 0.53
C ASN A 27 -5.95 -21.84 -0.58
N ALA A 28 -6.81 -22.48 -1.35
CA ALA A 28 -7.60 -21.81 -2.39
C ALA A 28 -8.54 -20.76 -1.77
N LEU A 29 -9.16 -21.07 -0.64
CA LEU A 29 -10.03 -20.14 0.07
C LEU A 29 -9.24 -18.96 0.65
N LEU A 30 -8.09 -19.20 1.31
CA LEU A 30 -7.22 -18.16 1.84
C LEU A 30 -6.76 -17.22 0.72
N PHE A 31 -6.22 -17.77 -0.37
CA PHE A 31 -5.77 -16.99 -1.52
C PHE A 31 -6.87 -16.11 -2.11
N ARG A 32 -8.04 -16.70 -2.39
CA ARG A 32 -9.17 -15.98 -2.99
C ARG A 32 -9.74 -14.93 -2.04
N THR A 33 -9.78 -15.22 -0.74
CA THR A 33 -10.24 -14.28 0.29
C THR A 33 -9.29 -13.09 0.40
N LEU A 34 -7.98 -13.35 0.45
CA LEU A 34 -6.96 -12.29 0.52
C LEU A 34 -7.05 -11.34 -0.68
N LEU A 35 -7.17 -11.89 -1.90
CA LEU A 35 -7.35 -11.08 -3.12
C LEU A 35 -8.64 -10.24 -3.08
N LEU A 36 -9.75 -10.83 -2.65
CA LEU A 36 -11.04 -10.14 -2.61
C LEU A 36 -11.05 -9.02 -1.57
N VAL A 37 -10.60 -9.31 -0.35
CA VAL A 37 -10.53 -8.33 0.75
C VAL A 37 -9.51 -7.25 0.43
N GLY A 38 -8.34 -7.61 -0.08
CA GLY A 38 -7.31 -6.65 -0.47
C GLY A 38 -7.80 -5.63 -1.50
N ARG A 39 -8.54 -6.07 -2.52
CA ARG A 39 -9.17 -5.16 -3.50
C ARG A 39 -10.20 -4.23 -2.86
N ALA A 40 -11.04 -4.75 -1.97
CA ALA A 40 -12.06 -3.94 -1.30
C ALA A 40 -11.43 -2.90 -0.37
N VAL A 41 -10.38 -3.27 0.37
CA VAL A 41 -9.61 -2.36 1.22
C VAL A 41 -8.89 -1.30 0.37
N GLY A 42 -8.32 -1.69 -0.77
CA GLY A 42 -7.72 -0.76 -1.72
C GLY A 42 -8.72 0.28 -2.22
N THR A 43 -9.93 -0.14 -2.62
CA THR A 43 -11.00 0.79 -3.03
C THR A 43 -11.37 1.76 -1.89
N LEU A 44 -11.49 1.27 -0.66
CA LEU A 44 -11.76 2.11 0.50
C LEU A 44 -10.63 3.13 0.74
N ALA A 45 -9.37 2.71 0.57
CA ALA A 45 -8.22 3.61 0.69
C ALA A 45 -8.25 4.70 -0.38
N ASP A 46 -8.53 4.34 -1.65
CA ASP A 46 -8.67 5.30 -2.75
C ASP A 46 -9.78 6.33 -2.47
N GLU A 47 -10.94 5.87 -1.97
CA GLU A 47 -12.04 6.75 -1.58
C GLU A 47 -11.67 7.68 -0.44
N ALA A 48 -10.96 7.18 0.56
CA ALA A 48 -10.49 7.98 1.69
C ALA A 48 -9.44 9.03 1.27
N ILE A 49 -8.61 8.74 0.26
CA ILE A 49 -7.55 9.63 -0.24
C ILE A 49 -8.10 10.65 -1.25
N ARG A 50 -9.16 10.34 -1.98
CA ARG A 50 -9.73 11.18 -3.04
C ARG A 50 -9.89 12.67 -2.69
N PRO A 51 -10.35 13.06 -1.48
CA PRO A 51 -10.47 14.47 -1.12
C PRO A 51 -9.15 15.24 -1.05
N SER A 52 -8.00 14.56 -0.99
CA SER A 52 -6.67 15.18 -1.08
C SER A 52 -6.34 15.64 -2.50
N GLY A 53 -7.07 15.14 -3.50
CA GLY A 53 -6.78 15.32 -4.91
C GLY A 53 -5.56 14.52 -5.38
N LEU A 54 -5.03 13.59 -4.58
CA LEU A 54 -3.93 12.69 -4.92
C LEU A 54 -4.46 11.32 -5.37
N LEU A 55 -3.71 10.66 -6.23
CA LEU A 55 -3.83 9.23 -6.45
C LEU A 55 -3.17 8.47 -5.29
N GLU A 56 -3.57 7.23 -5.07
CA GLU A 56 -3.03 6.39 -3.98
C GLU A 56 -1.49 6.30 -4.04
N ALA A 57 -0.93 6.07 -5.22
CA ALA A 57 0.51 5.99 -5.41
C ALA A 57 1.23 7.32 -5.09
N GLU A 58 0.64 8.46 -5.44
CA GLU A 58 1.17 9.79 -5.11
C GLU A 58 1.11 10.05 -3.60
N PHE A 59 0.00 9.70 -2.96
CA PHE A 59 -0.16 9.81 -1.53
C PHE A 59 0.84 8.95 -0.77
N ARG A 60 1.04 7.70 -1.20
CA ARG A 60 2.00 6.76 -0.59
C ARG A 60 3.43 7.27 -0.67
N VAL A 61 3.86 7.77 -1.84
CA VAL A 61 5.21 8.35 -2.01
C VAL A 61 5.38 9.59 -1.14
N LEU A 62 4.37 10.47 -1.06
CA LEU A 62 4.40 11.63 -0.19
C LEU A 62 4.50 11.24 1.29
N MET A 63 3.72 10.25 1.73
CA MET A 63 3.77 9.72 3.09
C MET A 63 5.09 9.03 3.40
N GLN A 64 5.67 8.29 2.46
CA GLN A 64 6.96 7.65 2.61
C GLN A 64 8.09 8.68 2.82
N LEU A 65 8.05 9.81 2.13
CA LEU A 65 8.97 10.92 2.38
C LEU A 65 8.71 11.57 3.74
N TYR A 66 7.45 11.89 4.04
CA TYR A 66 7.06 12.56 5.28
C TYR A 66 7.43 11.74 6.54
N SER A 67 7.36 10.42 6.47
CA SER A 67 7.69 9.53 7.59
C SER A 67 9.18 9.43 7.90
N ARG A 68 10.05 10.03 7.08
CA ARG A 68 11.49 10.09 7.34
C ARG A 68 11.80 11.21 8.33
N PRO A 69 12.86 11.08 9.17
CA PRO A 69 13.17 12.03 10.22
C PRO A 69 13.23 13.49 9.74
N ASP A 70 13.77 13.72 8.53
CA ASP A 70 13.96 15.07 7.97
C ASP A 70 13.00 15.39 6.82
N GLY A 71 12.01 14.52 6.55
CA GLY A 71 11.16 14.64 5.37
C GLY A 71 11.90 14.56 4.04
N VAL A 72 13.09 13.92 4.04
CA VAL A 72 14.04 13.89 2.92
C VAL A 72 14.30 12.47 2.47
N GLY A 73 14.45 12.26 1.17
CA GLY A 73 14.79 10.96 0.60
C GLY A 73 15.34 11.06 -0.82
N HIS A 74 15.76 9.93 -1.34
CA HIS A 74 16.25 9.80 -2.72
C HIS A 74 15.27 8.95 -3.54
N PRO A 75 15.15 9.18 -4.87
CA PRO A 75 14.26 8.38 -5.71
C PRO A 75 14.46 6.87 -5.62
N GLY A 76 15.71 6.40 -5.55
CA GLY A 76 16.04 4.96 -5.40
C GLY A 76 15.51 4.36 -4.09
N GLU A 77 15.55 5.12 -2.99
CA GLU A 77 15.03 4.66 -1.70
C GLU A 77 13.50 4.59 -1.69
N LEU A 78 12.83 5.49 -2.43
CA LEU A 78 11.38 5.46 -2.60
C LEU A 78 10.95 4.26 -3.45
N CYS A 79 11.77 3.90 -4.42
CA CYS A 79 11.61 2.72 -5.23
C CYS A 79 11.69 1.44 -4.37
N ALA A 80 12.75 1.29 -3.60
CA ALA A 80 12.93 0.12 -2.72
C ALA A 80 11.81 -0.03 -1.67
N GLY A 81 11.22 1.07 -1.21
CA GLY A 81 10.11 1.07 -0.25
C GLY A 81 8.72 1.03 -0.89
N SER A 82 8.62 0.89 -2.20
CA SER A 82 7.35 0.85 -2.93
C SER A 82 7.40 -0.20 -4.04
N ALA A 83 6.29 -0.85 -4.34
CA ALA A 83 6.20 -1.78 -5.47
C ALA A 83 6.16 -1.06 -6.84
N HIS A 84 6.91 0.05 -6.99
CA HIS A 84 6.91 0.87 -8.20
C HIS A 84 8.26 0.82 -8.91
N SER A 85 8.23 0.75 -10.25
CA SER A 85 9.45 0.88 -11.06
C SER A 85 10.06 2.28 -10.96
N PRO A 86 11.39 2.44 -11.22
CA PRO A 86 12.06 3.75 -11.24
C PRO A 86 11.37 4.79 -12.13
N ALA A 87 10.88 4.37 -13.31
CA ALA A 87 10.14 5.25 -14.22
C ALA A 87 8.83 5.74 -13.61
N ASN A 88 8.11 4.89 -12.88
CA ASN A 88 6.87 5.27 -12.22
C ASN A 88 7.14 6.22 -11.04
N ILE A 89 8.17 5.95 -10.22
CA ILE A 89 8.60 6.87 -9.14
C ILE A 89 8.98 8.24 -9.72
N SER A 90 9.71 8.30 -10.85
CA SER A 90 10.03 9.57 -11.49
C SER A 90 8.76 10.34 -11.86
N ARG A 91 7.80 9.69 -12.53
CA ARG A 91 6.53 10.30 -12.91
C ARG A 91 5.72 10.79 -11.70
N ILE A 92 5.65 9.99 -10.63
CA ILE A 92 4.94 10.35 -9.40
C ILE A 92 5.60 11.56 -8.74
N THR A 93 6.93 11.55 -8.61
CA THR A 93 7.66 12.66 -8.00
C THR A 93 7.58 13.93 -8.84
N ASP A 94 7.59 13.84 -10.19
CA ASP A 94 7.38 14.98 -11.08
C ASP A 94 5.99 15.62 -10.87
N THR A 95 4.95 14.79 -10.71
CA THR A 95 3.60 15.26 -10.38
C THR A 95 3.56 15.97 -9.02
N LEU A 96 4.17 15.38 -8.00
CA LEU A 96 4.22 15.98 -6.65
C LEU A 96 4.99 17.31 -6.62
N VAL A 97 6.10 17.41 -7.39
CA VAL A 97 6.87 18.66 -7.57
C VAL A 97 6.02 19.71 -8.28
N ALA A 98 5.37 19.35 -9.40
CA ALA A 98 4.51 20.26 -10.14
C ALA A 98 3.35 20.82 -9.30
N ARG A 99 2.90 20.06 -8.30
CA ARG A 99 1.88 20.49 -7.34
C ARG A 99 2.43 21.23 -6.11
N GLY A 100 3.74 21.43 -6.02
CA GLY A 100 4.39 22.09 -4.88
C GLY A 100 4.38 21.30 -3.58
N LEU A 101 4.05 20.00 -3.62
CA LEU A 101 3.95 19.14 -2.41
C LEU A 101 5.32 18.61 -1.97
N ILE A 102 6.26 18.49 -2.89
CA ILE A 102 7.65 18.19 -2.64
C ILE A 102 8.54 19.10 -3.45
N SER A 103 9.78 19.29 -3.01
CA SER A 103 10.84 19.96 -3.76
C SER A 103 11.89 18.97 -4.22
N ARG A 104 12.61 19.33 -5.29
CA ARG A 104 13.72 18.55 -5.85
C ARG A 104 14.96 19.41 -5.94
N SER A 105 16.09 18.92 -5.44
CA SER A 105 17.41 19.58 -5.53
C SER A 105 18.51 18.57 -5.79
N ALA A 106 19.65 19.02 -6.33
CA ALA A 106 20.86 18.20 -6.36
C ALA A 106 21.48 18.12 -4.96
N SER A 107 22.08 16.98 -4.62
CA SER A 107 22.85 16.84 -3.39
C SER A 107 24.12 17.73 -3.44
N GLU A 108 24.42 18.41 -2.35
CA GLU A 108 25.68 19.18 -2.22
C GLU A 108 26.92 18.26 -2.20
N GLN A 109 26.76 17.05 -1.67
CA GLN A 109 27.84 16.06 -1.55
C GLN A 109 28.09 15.30 -2.87
N ASP A 110 27.04 15.05 -3.64
CA ASP A 110 27.12 14.38 -4.95
C ASP A 110 26.03 14.93 -5.87
N ARG A 111 26.43 15.81 -6.78
CA ARG A 111 25.54 16.46 -7.76
C ARG A 111 24.82 15.49 -8.69
N ARG A 112 25.23 14.22 -8.75
CA ARG A 112 24.55 13.17 -9.51
C ARG A 112 23.34 12.60 -8.74
N ARG A 113 23.29 12.83 -7.42
CA ARG A 113 22.20 12.36 -6.56
C ARG A 113 21.13 13.44 -6.42
N MET A 114 19.90 13.04 -6.70
CA MET A 114 18.73 13.88 -6.53
C MET A 114 18.20 13.74 -5.10
N ILE A 115 17.89 14.85 -4.46
CA ILE A 115 17.25 14.93 -3.15
C ILE A 115 15.79 15.36 -3.36
N LEU A 116 14.88 14.65 -2.74
CA LEU A 116 13.47 14.99 -2.64
C LEU A 116 13.18 15.40 -1.19
N ARG A 117 12.43 16.47 -1.02
CA ARG A 117 12.03 16.97 0.31
C ARG A 117 10.54 17.31 0.29
N VAL A 118 9.83 16.96 1.37
CA VAL A 118 8.47 17.43 1.57
C VAL A 118 8.45 18.96 1.68
N ALA A 119 7.60 19.63 0.92
CA ALA A 119 7.41 21.08 0.96
C ALA A 119 6.37 21.45 2.03
N ALA A 120 6.32 22.73 2.41
CA ALA A 120 5.38 23.21 3.42
C ALA A 120 3.92 22.88 3.07
N GLU A 121 3.54 23.01 1.79
CA GLU A 121 2.22 22.68 1.28
C GLU A 121 1.92 21.17 1.40
N GLY A 122 2.94 20.32 1.18
CA GLY A 122 2.85 18.88 1.36
C GLY A 122 2.63 18.51 2.83
N GLU A 123 3.37 19.12 3.74
CA GLU A 123 3.19 18.91 5.18
C GLU A 123 1.80 19.36 5.65
N GLU A 124 1.33 20.51 5.19
CA GLU A 124 0.00 21.04 5.55
C GLU A 124 -1.10 20.11 5.03
N LEU A 125 -0.98 19.63 3.78
CA LEU A 125 -1.91 18.66 3.20
C LEU A 125 -1.98 17.39 4.09
N ILE A 126 -0.82 16.84 4.47
CA ILE A 126 -0.74 15.65 5.32
C ILE A 126 -1.39 15.89 6.67
N ARG A 127 -1.01 16.97 7.37
CA ARG A 127 -1.56 17.26 8.71
C ARG A 127 -3.07 17.46 8.71
N ARG A 128 -3.60 18.09 7.67
CA ARG A 128 -5.03 18.36 7.55
C ARG A 128 -5.80 17.10 7.15
N PHE A 129 -5.26 16.28 6.27
CA PHE A 129 -6.01 15.23 5.60
C PHE A 129 -5.86 13.85 6.25
N VAL A 130 -4.62 13.45 6.61
CA VAL A 130 -4.30 12.10 7.09
C VAL A 130 -5.14 11.68 8.31
N PRO A 131 -5.35 12.50 9.35
CA PRO A 131 -6.13 12.08 10.51
C PRO A 131 -7.58 11.69 10.18
N SER A 132 -8.20 12.33 9.19
CA SER A 132 -9.57 12.01 8.76
C SER A 132 -9.63 10.74 7.91
N ALA A 133 -8.69 10.57 6.97
CA ALA A 133 -8.58 9.39 6.14
C ALA A 133 -8.33 8.13 6.99
N PHE A 134 -7.40 8.20 7.93
CA PHE A 134 -7.10 7.06 8.81
C PHE A 134 -8.22 6.75 9.80
N ARG A 135 -9.01 7.74 10.24
CA ARG A 135 -10.23 7.45 11.02
C ARG A 135 -11.25 6.68 10.20
N GLN A 136 -11.47 7.06 8.94
CA GLN A 136 -12.38 6.37 8.05
C GLN A 136 -11.93 4.91 7.81
N ILE A 137 -10.66 4.71 7.46
CA ILE A 137 -10.08 3.37 7.28
C ILE A 137 -10.12 2.58 8.59
N GLY A 138 -9.85 3.23 9.72
CA GLY A 138 -9.84 2.62 11.05
C GLY A 138 -11.20 2.02 11.46
N THR A 139 -12.31 2.53 10.94
CA THR A 139 -13.65 1.96 11.23
C THR A 139 -13.77 0.52 10.74
N LEU A 140 -13.05 0.15 9.66
CA LEU A 140 -13.01 -1.22 9.16
C LEU A 140 -12.49 -2.21 10.21
N PHE A 141 -11.48 -1.79 10.97
CA PHE A 141 -10.81 -2.63 11.96
C PHE A 141 -11.39 -2.51 13.37
N ALA A 142 -12.38 -1.62 13.57
CA ALA A 142 -12.99 -1.39 14.89
C ALA A 142 -13.78 -2.61 15.41
N THR A 143 -14.19 -3.50 14.51
CA THR A 143 -14.88 -4.76 14.86
C THR A 143 -13.95 -5.82 15.44
N LEU A 144 -12.63 -5.66 15.28
CA LEU A 144 -11.62 -6.58 15.78
C LEU A 144 -11.12 -6.13 17.15
N SER A 145 -10.92 -7.06 18.08
CA SER A 145 -10.21 -6.79 19.33
C SER A 145 -8.74 -6.40 19.08
N ALA A 146 -8.08 -5.80 20.04
CA ALA A 146 -6.65 -5.49 19.93
C ALA A 146 -5.80 -6.75 19.69
N GLU A 147 -6.14 -7.83 20.38
CA GLU A 147 -5.49 -9.13 20.22
C GLU A 147 -5.70 -9.71 18.81
N SER A 148 -6.95 -9.70 18.30
CA SER A 148 -7.24 -10.17 16.94
C SER A 148 -6.51 -9.35 15.86
N ARG A 149 -6.35 -8.04 16.07
CA ARG A 149 -5.55 -7.19 15.15
C ARG A 149 -4.08 -7.56 15.17
N ALA A 150 -3.50 -7.79 16.37
CA ALA A 150 -2.10 -8.20 16.50
C ALA A 150 -1.85 -9.56 15.85
N GLN A 151 -2.74 -10.53 16.06
CA GLN A 151 -2.67 -11.85 15.43
C GLN A 151 -2.75 -11.76 13.90
N LEU A 152 -3.69 -10.96 13.38
CA LEU A 152 -3.83 -10.77 11.93
C LEU A 152 -2.57 -10.14 11.32
N LEU A 153 -1.98 -9.13 11.99
CA LEU A 153 -0.73 -8.52 11.53
C LEU A 153 0.40 -9.55 11.47
N ALA A 154 0.60 -10.34 12.53
CA ALA A 154 1.63 -11.36 12.55
C ALA A 154 1.46 -12.40 11.43
N GLN A 155 0.23 -12.84 11.16
CA GLN A 155 -0.06 -13.78 10.07
C GLN A 155 0.19 -13.17 8.68
N LEU A 156 -0.12 -11.90 8.49
CA LEU A 156 0.18 -11.19 7.23
C LEU A 156 1.69 -10.99 7.04
N ASP A 157 2.45 -10.73 8.09
CA ASP A 157 3.92 -10.65 8.05
C ASP A 157 4.54 -12.00 7.65
N GLU A 158 4.02 -13.14 8.18
CA GLU A 158 4.45 -14.48 7.78
C GLU A 158 4.18 -14.76 6.29
N ILE A 159 3.01 -14.36 5.79
CA ILE A 159 2.66 -14.49 4.36
C ILE A 159 3.57 -13.63 3.50
N ALA A 160 3.87 -12.40 3.91
CA ALA A 160 4.78 -11.51 3.19
C ALA A 160 6.20 -12.11 3.11
N ALA A 161 6.74 -12.60 4.24
CA ALA A 161 8.04 -13.26 4.28
C ALA A 161 8.10 -14.52 3.38
N ALA A 162 7.03 -15.30 3.35
CA ALA A 162 6.93 -16.47 2.47
C ALA A 162 6.90 -16.07 0.99
N TYR A 163 6.20 -14.99 0.65
CA TYR A 163 6.16 -14.45 -0.71
C TYR A 163 7.56 -14.01 -1.17
N ASP A 164 8.29 -13.26 -0.34
CA ASP A 164 9.65 -12.79 -0.64
C ASP A 164 10.60 -13.98 -0.90
N GLN A 165 10.50 -15.04 -0.08
CA GLN A 165 11.27 -16.27 -0.29
C GLN A 165 10.93 -16.99 -1.61
N MET A 166 9.68 -16.98 -2.03
CA MET A 166 9.22 -17.64 -3.26
C MET A 166 9.63 -16.86 -4.52
N THR A 167 9.71 -15.53 -4.45
CA THR A 167 9.98 -14.67 -5.60
C THR A 167 11.46 -14.37 -5.79
N GLY A 168 12.32 -14.76 -4.83
CA GLY A 168 13.77 -14.54 -4.88
C GLY A 168 14.05 -13.05 -4.86
N ASP A 169 13.82 -12.45 -3.74
CA ASP A 169 13.85 -11.02 -3.42
C ASP A 169 14.97 -10.22 -4.12
N GLU A 170 14.73 -9.77 -5.35
CA GLU A 170 15.42 -8.59 -5.88
C GLU A 170 14.45 -7.41 -5.74
N PRO A 171 14.77 -6.40 -4.91
CA PRO A 171 14.00 -5.17 -4.89
C PRO A 171 13.98 -4.59 -6.31
N ALA A 172 12.79 -4.23 -6.80
CA ALA A 172 12.52 -3.82 -8.18
C ALA A 172 13.21 -2.48 -8.58
N CYS A 173 14.40 -2.21 -8.02
CA CYS A 173 15.21 -1.03 -8.28
C CYS A 173 16.69 -1.35 -8.40
#